data_59ebd20adf69ba6db9171dcfc4efc2b8
#
_entry.id   59ebd20adf69ba6db9171dcfc4efc2b8
#
_cell.length_a   1.000
_cell.length_b   1.000
_cell.length_c   1.000
_cell.angle_alpha   90.00
_cell.angle_beta   90.00
_cell.angle_gamma   90.00
#
_symmetry.space_group_name_H-M   'P 1'
#
loop_
_entity.id
_entity.type
_entity.pdbx_description
1 polymer ?
#
loop_
_entity_poly.entity_id
_entity_poly.type
_entity_poly.pdbx_seq_one_letter_code
_entity_poly.pdbx_strand_id
1 'polypeptide(L)'
;MGNCLTPHGGKLQNPLTAPEQAEALKAESQHFTSLTLSQRQTCDLELLMNGAFSPLTSFLGQAAYDAVLDTLRLPDGTLWPIPIILDVAEDFAAKLQTGQKIALRDGEGFMPAVLTVEEIWKPDKIREAEKVYGTSSKQHPGVRYLLENVHPCYISGPIAGLQTPAHYDFENLWDTPMELRALFKKMGWRRVVAFQTSKPMHRLQREVVLQAAKDIQGHILLHPAVGMTKPGDLHYYSRVHCYQAIRRHFPHHLALLSLLPLAMRMAGPREALWHAIVNQNFGCSHMIVGPKHAYPPAKSNGSIPFYQPDEAHELCRQYAGDLGITIIPVEAMQYVPGRDRFMPVSRIREQRLQASEYTNAILKKDLVMDAEIPTWFSYPEVIQELRKAYPPRNQQGFTLFXXXXXVSRCSSPVYPAPANRPWPRSFTPSCWRRAAARSPCWMATSYAITFLMNWASPKVTATSTSSGSAMWPARSPRTVAWPSVRPSRLTAPPVGPCARWLKNTAPLSRFMWPPPWRLARRETARGYTPRRAKG
;
A
#
# COMPACT_ATOMS: atom_id res chain seq x y z
N MET A 1 36.89 -16.45 4.17
CA MET A 1 35.44 -16.55 3.94
C MET A 1 34.78 -15.29 4.48
N GLY A 2 34.12 -14.53 3.62
CA GLY A 2 33.47 -13.28 4.06
C GLY A 2 32.26 -13.60 4.93
N ASN A 3 32.28 -13.17 6.19
CA ASN A 3 31.14 -13.34 7.09
C ASN A 3 29.95 -12.56 6.56
N CYS A 4 28.89 -13.27 6.20
CA CYS A 4 27.59 -12.66 5.98
C CYS A 4 27.08 -12.11 7.32
N LEU A 5 26.47 -10.95 7.33
CA LEU A 5 25.93 -10.35 8.56
C LEU A 5 25.02 -11.34 9.29
N THR A 6 25.21 -11.49 10.60
CA THR A 6 24.37 -12.38 11.41
C THR A 6 22.93 -11.84 11.46
N PRO A 7 21.92 -12.70 11.22
CA PRO A 7 20.53 -12.28 11.41
C PRO A 7 20.26 -11.84 12.85
N HIS A 8 19.26 -11.04 13.03
CA HIS A 8 18.83 -10.63 14.37
C HIS A 8 18.37 -11.87 15.18
N GLY A 9 18.81 -12.00 16.41
CA GLY A 9 18.57 -13.20 17.21
C GLY A 9 19.42 -14.42 16.81
N GLY A 10 20.44 -14.23 15.95
CA GLY A 10 21.45 -15.25 15.64
C GLY A 10 21.20 -16.09 14.38
N LYS A 11 19.93 -16.42 14.08
CA LYS A 11 19.59 -17.22 12.88
C LYS A 11 18.25 -16.80 12.30
N LEU A 12 18.06 -17.05 11.00
CA LEU A 12 16.76 -16.88 10.37
C LEU A 12 15.84 -18.02 10.80
N GLN A 13 14.64 -17.66 11.23
CA GLN A 13 13.60 -18.64 11.54
C GLN A 13 12.90 -19.06 10.24
N ASN A 14 12.39 -20.27 10.22
CA ASN A 14 11.64 -20.80 9.08
C ASN A 14 10.57 -21.76 9.60
N PRO A 15 9.37 -21.28 9.86
CA PRO A 15 8.28 -22.13 10.33
C PRO A 15 7.60 -22.95 9.22
N LEU A 16 8.15 -22.97 8.01
CA LEU A 16 7.62 -23.83 6.94
C LEU A 16 7.85 -25.30 7.31
N THR A 17 6.78 -26.09 7.23
CA THR A 17 6.81 -27.53 7.52
C THR A 17 7.32 -28.33 6.32
N ALA A 18 7.75 -29.55 6.56
CA ALA A 18 8.12 -30.47 5.49
C ALA A 18 6.90 -30.75 4.57
N PRO A 19 7.12 -30.98 3.27
CA PRO A 19 6.00 -31.12 2.31
C PRO A 19 4.99 -32.21 2.71
N GLU A 20 5.44 -33.35 3.22
CA GLU A 20 4.55 -34.44 3.64
C GLU A 20 3.65 -34.02 4.80
N GLN A 21 4.22 -33.30 5.77
CA GLN A 21 3.46 -32.78 6.92
C GLN A 21 2.50 -31.67 6.48
N ALA A 22 2.90 -30.83 5.53
CA ALA A 22 2.04 -29.78 4.98
C ALA A 22 0.81 -30.40 4.29
N GLU A 23 0.97 -31.46 3.51
CA GLU A 23 -0.13 -32.16 2.85
C GLU A 23 -1.06 -32.84 3.86
N ALA A 24 -0.51 -33.45 4.91
CA ALA A 24 -1.31 -34.02 6.01
C ALA A 24 -2.16 -32.94 6.70
N LEU A 25 -1.56 -31.77 7.02
CA LEU A 25 -2.28 -30.65 7.64
C LEU A 25 -3.34 -30.07 6.70
N LYS A 26 -3.08 -30.03 5.40
CA LYS A 26 -4.06 -29.60 4.40
C LYS A 26 -5.28 -30.57 4.39
N ALA A 27 -5.02 -31.87 4.42
CA ALA A 27 -6.09 -32.88 4.45
C ALA A 27 -6.94 -32.76 5.74
N GLU A 28 -6.27 -32.59 6.90
CA GLU A 28 -6.96 -32.39 8.18
C GLU A 28 -7.75 -31.07 8.25
N SER A 29 -7.35 -30.07 7.48
CA SER A 29 -7.87 -28.70 7.60
C SER A 29 -9.36 -28.55 7.31
N GLN A 30 -9.98 -29.58 6.70
CA GLN A 30 -11.42 -29.62 6.50
C GLN A 30 -12.19 -29.55 7.83
N HIS A 31 -11.56 -30.01 8.91
CA HIS A 31 -12.13 -30.04 10.25
C HIS A 31 -11.68 -28.85 11.12
N PHE A 32 -10.79 -27.99 10.62
CA PHE A 32 -10.27 -26.87 11.40
C PHE A 32 -11.20 -25.67 11.31
N THR A 33 -11.38 -24.99 12.45
CA THR A 33 -11.98 -23.67 12.45
C THR A 33 -11.12 -22.74 11.59
N SER A 34 -11.73 -21.99 10.67
CA SER A 34 -11.01 -21.11 9.75
C SER A 34 -11.06 -19.67 10.21
N LEU A 35 -9.90 -19.00 10.18
CA LEU A 35 -9.75 -17.56 10.39
C LEU A 35 -9.31 -16.92 9.08
N THR A 36 -10.14 -16.02 8.53
CA THR A 36 -9.73 -15.22 7.37
C THR A 36 -8.93 -14.03 7.86
N LEU A 37 -7.68 -13.93 7.39
CA LEU A 37 -6.72 -12.90 7.80
C LEU A 37 -7.03 -11.57 7.12
N SER A 38 -6.89 -10.50 7.87
CA SER A 38 -6.84 -9.15 7.31
C SER A 38 -5.54 -8.96 6.51
N GLN A 39 -5.50 -7.95 5.65
CA GLN A 39 -4.31 -7.65 4.84
C GLN A 39 -3.06 -7.46 5.72
N ARG A 40 -3.20 -6.80 6.89
CA ARG A 40 -2.08 -6.63 7.84
C ARG A 40 -1.60 -7.98 8.36
N GLN A 41 -2.52 -8.82 8.81
CA GLN A 41 -2.20 -10.15 9.36
C GLN A 41 -1.54 -11.05 8.31
N THR A 42 -1.99 -10.97 7.04
CA THR A 42 -1.36 -11.71 5.93
C THR A 42 0.09 -11.25 5.72
N CYS A 43 0.34 -9.94 5.71
CA CYS A 43 1.69 -9.39 5.61
C CYS A 43 2.58 -9.87 6.78
N ASP A 44 2.05 -9.80 8.00
CA ASP A 44 2.79 -10.20 9.21
C ASP A 44 3.10 -11.70 9.18
N LEU A 45 2.12 -12.52 8.80
CA LEU A 45 2.31 -13.98 8.68
C LEU A 45 3.38 -14.31 7.64
N GLU A 46 3.35 -13.65 6.48
CA GLU A 46 4.35 -13.86 5.43
C GLU A 46 5.76 -13.54 5.94
N LEU A 47 5.92 -12.42 6.66
CA LEU A 47 7.24 -12.01 7.19
C LEU A 47 7.71 -12.87 8.36
N LEU A 48 6.78 -13.49 9.11
CA LEU A 48 7.10 -14.55 10.08
C LEU A 48 7.60 -15.80 9.34
N MET A 49 6.86 -16.23 8.30
CA MET A 49 7.13 -17.49 7.60
C MET A 49 8.42 -17.46 6.78
N ASN A 50 8.78 -16.30 6.21
CA ASN A 50 9.99 -16.20 5.38
C ASN A 50 11.25 -15.83 6.18
N GLY A 51 11.11 -15.60 7.50
CA GLY A 51 12.22 -15.29 8.39
C GLY A 51 12.58 -13.81 8.50
N ALA A 52 11.85 -12.92 7.85
CA ALA A 52 12.09 -11.46 7.92
C ALA A 52 11.85 -10.93 9.35
N PHE A 53 10.97 -11.58 10.11
CA PHE A 53 10.68 -11.22 11.50
C PHE A 53 11.48 -12.06 12.51
N SER A 54 12.58 -12.72 12.10
CA SER A 54 13.45 -13.39 13.06
C SER A 54 13.88 -12.43 14.17
N PRO A 55 13.89 -12.87 15.45
CA PRO A 55 13.81 -14.26 15.91
C PRO A 55 12.39 -14.81 16.11
N LEU A 56 11.33 -14.04 15.80
CA LEU A 56 9.97 -14.53 16.01
C LEU A 56 9.69 -15.75 15.14
N THR A 57 9.01 -16.74 15.72
CA THR A 57 8.52 -17.94 15.04
C THR A 57 7.01 -17.95 14.90
N SER A 58 6.33 -17.01 15.59
CA SER A 58 4.89 -16.94 15.65
C SER A 58 4.44 -15.54 16.07
N PHE A 59 3.13 -15.31 16.09
CA PHE A 59 2.53 -14.15 16.73
C PHE A 59 2.82 -14.22 18.24
N LEU A 60 3.07 -13.04 18.85
CA LEU A 60 3.47 -12.95 20.26
C LEU A 60 2.37 -13.44 21.20
N GLY A 61 2.76 -14.21 22.22
CA GLY A 61 1.93 -14.50 23.37
C GLY A 61 1.91 -13.32 24.34
N GLN A 62 1.02 -13.38 25.34
CA GLN A 62 0.76 -12.26 26.23
C GLN A 62 2.03 -11.78 26.95
N ALA A 63 2.84 -12.68 27.51
CA ALA A 63 4.06 -12.31 28.22
C ALA A 63 5.07 -11.59 27.33
N ALA A 64 5.25 -12.08 26.08
CA ALA A 64 6.15 -11.45 25.10
C ALA A 64 5.59 -10.11 24.61
N TYR A 65 4.28 -10.03 24.40
CA TYR A 65 3.59 -8.79 24.04
C TYR A 65 3.82 -7.71 25.12
N ASP A 66 3.59 -8.03 26.40
CA ASP A 66 3.79 -7.09 27.52
C ASP A 66 5.27 -6.66 27.62
N ALA A 67 6.22 -7.58 27.50
CA ALA A 67 7.65 -7.27 27.52
C ALA A 67 8.03 -6.30 26.37
N VAL A 68 7.53 -6.54 25.16
CA VAL A 68 7.77 -5.68 23.99
C VAL A 68 7.19 -4.26 24.22
N LEU A 69 6.00 -4.16 24.80
CA LEU A 69 5.41 -2.86 25.09
C LEU A 69 6.25 -2.05 26.09
N ASP A 70 6.71 -2.70 27.16
CA ASP A 70 7.38 -2.00 28.26
C ASP A 70 8.87 -1.77 28.02
N THR A 71 9.57 -2.74 27.43
CA THR A 71 11.04 -2.74 27.36
C THR A 71 11.61 -2.70 25.94
N LEU A 72 10.77 -2.79 24.90
CA LEU A 72 11.19 -2.99 23.50
C LEU A 72 11.97 -4.29 23.31
N ARG A 73 11.78 -5.27 24.18
CA ARG A 73 12.53 -6.54 24.15
C ARG A 73 11.57 -7.72 24.33
N LEU A 74 11.96 -8.85 23.75
CA LEU A 74 11.34 -10.14 24.02
C LEU A 74 11.75 -10.62 25.42
N PRO A 75 11.07 -11.62 25.99
CA PRO A 75 11.42 -12.14 27.32
C PRO A 75 12.87 -12.65 27.46
N ASP A 76 13.49 -13.06 26.37
CA ASP A 76 14.89 -13.49 26.35
C ASP A 76 15.90 -12.34 26.30
N GLY A 77 15.39 -11.09 26.30
CA GLY A 77 16.22 -9.88 26.23
C GLY A 77 16.51 -9.40 24.81
N THR A 78 16.14 -10.14 23.76
CA THR A 78 16.38 -9.75 22.38
C THR A 78 15.55 -8.51 22.02
N LEU A 79 16.19 -7.51 21.41
CA LEU A 79 15.53 -6.27 21.01
C LEU A 79 14.41 -6.55 19.99
N TRP A 80 13.19 -6.09 20.28
CA TRP A 80 12.04 -6.19 19.37
C TRP A 80 11.02 -5.09 19.70
N PRO A 81 10.94 -4.01 18.91
CA PRO A 81 10.22 -2.80 19.36
C PRO A 81 8.72 -2.73 19.03
N ILE A 82 8.18 -3.61 18.16
CA ILE A 82 6.77 -3.55 17.69
C ILE A 82 6.10 -4.90 17.98
N PRO A 83 4.95 -4.94 18.67
CA PRO A 83 4.25 -6.20 18.87
C PRO A 83 3.65 -6.73 17.55
N ILE A 84 3.89 -8.00 17.26
CA ILE A 84 3.32 -8.72 16.11
C ILE A 84 2.27 -9.67 16.68
N ILE A 85 0.99 -9.31 16.47
CA ILE A 85 -0.13 -9.97 17.12
C ILE A 85 -1.14 -10.50 16.08
N LEU A 86 -1.92 -11.49 16.49
CA LEU A 86 -3.04 -12.02 15.72
C LEU A 86 -4.34 -11.72 16.47
N ASP A 87 -5.09 -10.76 15.95
CA ASP A 87 -6.33 -10.31 16.55
C ASP A 87 -7.53 -11.05 15.97
N VAL A 88 -8.52 -11.34 16.81
CA VAL A 88 -9.75 -12.04 16.43
C VAL A 88 -10.97 -11.42 17.10
N ALA A 89 -12.12 -11.58 16.46
CA ALA A 89 -13.41 -11.14 17.00
C ALA A 89 -13.75 -11.91 18.30
N GLU A 90 -14.47 -11.28 19.19
CA GLU A 90 -14.81 -11.86 20.50
C GLU A 90 -15.64 -13.13 20.39
N ASP A 91 -16.59 -13.16 19.47
CA ASP A 91 -17.42 -14.34 19.22
C ASP A 91 -16.63 -15.51 18.60
N PHE A 92 -15.55 -15.21 17.89
CA PHE A 92 -14.60 -16.21 17.37
C PHE A 92 -13.73 -16.74 18.52
N ALA A 93 -13.15 -15.84 19.32
CA ALA A 93 -12.31 -16.20 20.46
C ALA A 93 -13.04 -17.09 21.46
N ALA A 94 -14.33 -16.79 21.71
CA ALA A 94 -15.17 -17.56 22.67
C ALA A 94 -15.40 -19.02 22.24
N LYS A 95 -15.18 -19.35 20.99
CA LYS A 95 -15.35 -20.73 20.46
C LYS A 95 -14.04 -21.50 20.42
N LEU A 96 -12.91 -20.86 20.70
CA LEU A 96 -11.60 -21.48 20.64
C LEU A 96 -11.23 -22.14 21.96
N GLN A 97 -10.44 -23.20 21.87
CA GLN A 97 -9.88 -23.91 23.01
C GLN A 97 -8.37 -24.02 22.86
N THR A 98 -7.64 -24.00 23.97
CA THR A 98 -6.21 -24.26 24.00
C THR A 98 -5.92 -25.65 23.42
N GLY A 99 -4.92 -25.75 22.55
CA GLY A 99 -4.58 -26.98 21.82
C GLY A 99 -5.31 -27.13 20.49
N GLN A 100 -6.35 -26.31 20.23
CA GLN A 100 -7.12 -26.38 18.98
C GLN A 100 -6.30 -25.85 17.81
N LYS A 101 -6.33 -26.58 16.68
CA LYS A 101 -5.74 -26.10 15.41
C LYS A 101 -6.74 -25.21 14.68
N ILE A 102 -6.27 -24.07 14.17
CA ILE A 102 -7.06 -23.18 13.31
C ILE A 102 -6.35 -22.97 11.97
N ALA A 103 -7.15 -22.98 10.90
CA ALA A 103 -6.66 -22.71 9.54
C ALA A 103 -6.58 -21.20 9.33
N LEU A 104 -5.40 -20.69 9.11
CA LEU A 104 -5.21 -19.29 8.74
C LEU A 104 -5.38 -19.18 7.22
N ARG A 105 -6.35 -18.37 6.77
CA ARG A 105 -6.65 -18.22 5.35
C ARG A 105 -6.52 -16.76 4.92
N ASP A 106 -6.04 -16.54 3.72
CA ASP A 106 -6.04 -15.19 3.12
C ASP A 106 -7.45 -14.82 2.62
N GLY A 107 -7.58 -13.62 2.06
CA GLY A 107 -8.86 -13.11 1.53
C GLY A 107 -9.41 -13.89 0.32
N GLU A 108 -8.58 -14.68 -0.34
CA GLU A 108 -8.96 -15.55 -1.47
C GLU A 108 -9.35 -16.97 -1.00
N GLY A 109 -9.16 -17.25 0.29
CA GLY A 109 -9.45 -18.56 0.90
C GLY A 109 -8.26 -19.52 0.89
N PHE A 110 -7.12 -19.11 0.38
CA PHE A 110 -5.89 -19.90 0.36
C PHE A 110 -5.36 -20.04 1.79
N MET A 111 -4.83 -21.20 2.15
CA MET A 111 -4.37 -21.48 3.52
C MET A 111 -2.83 -21.51 3.60
N PRO A 112 -2.19 -20.37 3.93
CA PRO A 112 -0.74 -20.33 4.08
C PRO A 112 -0.23 -21.07 5.31
N ALA A 113 -1.01 -21.15 6.40
CA ALA A 113 -0.52 -21.73 7.66
C ALA A 113 -1.64 -22.28 8.52
N VAL A 114 -1.25 -23.11 9.49
CA VAL A 114 -2.11 -23.57 10.61
C VAL A 114 -1.49 -23.05 11.90
N LEU A 115 -2.31 -22.52 12.79
CA LEU A 115 -1.90 -22.08 14.14
C LEU A 115 -2.52 -23.04 15.17
N THR A 116 -1.72 -23.52 16.11
CA THR A 116 -2.25 -24.26 17.28
C THR A 116 -2.41 -23.28 18.43
N VAL A 117 -3.63 -23.06 18.88
CA VAL A 117 -3.96 -22.05 19.91
C VAL A 117 -3.31 -22.41 21.25
N GLU A 118 -2.50 -21.53 21.81
CA GLU A 118 -1.95 -21.67 23.16
C GLU A 118 -2.53 -20.66 24.12
N GLU A 119 -2.66 -19.39 23.68
CA GLU A 119 -3.15 -18.32 24.54
C GLU A 119 -4.26 -17.54 23.83
N ILE A 120 -5.22 -17.08 24.64
CA ILE A 120 -6.31 -16.17 24.21
C ILE A 120 -6.45 -15.12 25.31
N TRP A 121 -6.30 -13.81 24.95
CA TRP A 121 -6.44 -12.75 25.95
C TRP A 121 -7.02 -11.48 25.34
N LYS A 122 -7.44 -10.55 26.20
CA LYS A 122 -7.88 -9.20 25.80
C LYS A 122 -6.81 -8.20 26.21
N PRO A 123 -6.17 -7.53 25.23
CA PRO A 123 -5.15 -6.53 25.53
C PRO A 123 -5.75 -5.20 25.99
N ASP A 124 -4.98 -4.41 26.72
CA ASP A 124 -5.27 -2.99 26.92
C ASP A 124 -4.75 -2.21 25.71
N LYS A 125 -5.63 -1.93 24.76
CA LYS A 125 -5.28 -1.22 23.53
C LYS A 125 -4.91 0.25 23.75
N ILE A 126 -5.37 0.86 24.84
CA ILE A 126 -4.97 2.24 25.17
C ILE A 126 -3.50 2.24 25.60
N ARG A 127 -3.13 1.31 26.48
CA ARG A 127 -1.72 1.10 26.87
C ARG A 127 -0.85 0.78 25.65
N GLU A 128 -1.33 -0.11 24.76
CA GLU A 128 -0.61 -0.41 23.51
C GLU A 128 -0.41 0.85 22.66
N ALA A 129 -1.46 1.65 22.50
CA ALA A 129 -1.38 2.90 21.72
C ALA A 129 -0.34 3.85 22.32
N GLU A 130 -0.36 4.06 23.62
CA GLU A 130 0.58 4.96 24.32
C GLU A 130 2.02 4.45 24.23
N LYS A 131 2.24 3.15 24.41
CA LYS A 131 3.59 2.56 24.35
C LYS A 131 4.15 2.54 22.93
N VAL A 132 3.36 2.13 21.91
CA VAL A 132 3.85 1.94 20.55
C VAL A 132 3.91 3.27 19.78
N TYR A 133 2.88 4.12 19.94
CA TYR A 133 2.72 5.35 19.14
C TYR A 133 2.99 6.63 19.93
N GLY A 134 3.23 6.54 21.24
CA GLY A 134 3.44 7.71 22.09
C GLY A 134 2.17 8.53 22.33
N THR A 135 1.00 8.01 21.95
CA THR A 135 -0.27 8.74 22.07
C THR A 135 -1.45 7.78 21.94
N SER A 136 -2.53 8.06 22.67
CA SER A 136 -3.81 7.35 22.50
C SER A 136 -4.80 8.10 21.60
N SER A 137 -4.39 9.20 20.98
CA SER A 137 -5.24 10.03 20.11
C SER A 137 -5.56 9.33 18.78
N LYS A 138 -6.85 9.18 18.47
CA LYS A 138 -7.35 8.64 17.17
C LYS A 138 -6.98 9.53 15.98
N GLN A 139 -6.43 10.73 16.21
CA GLN A 139 -5.89 11.55 15.13
C GLN A 139 -4.63 10.91 14.52
N HIS A 140 -3.93 10.06 15.28
CA HIS A 140 -2.80 9.29 14.78
C HIS A 140 -3.35 8.10 13.97
N PRO A 141 -2.95 7.92 12.69
CA PRO A 141 -3.56 6.86 11.85
C PRO A 141 -3.30 5.43 12.36
N GLY A 142 -2.14 5.17 12.97
CA GLY A 142 -1.83 3.88 13.61
C GLY A 142 -2.73 3.60 14.81
N VAL A 143 -2.95 4.61 15.66
CA VAL A 143 -3.85 4.51 16.81
C VAL A 143 -5.30 4.29 16.35
N ARG A 144 -5.72 5.04 15.34
CA ARG A 144 -7.05 4.86 14.77
C ARG A 144 -7.24 3.42 14.27
N TYR A 145 -6.27 2.88 13.56
CA TYR A 145 -6.32 1.50 13.07
C TYR A 145 -6.42 0.51 14.26
N LEU A 146 -5.59 0.69 15.28
CA LEU A 146 -5.57 -0.16 16.48
C LEU A 146 -6.93 -0.18 17.20
N LEU A 147 -7.54 1.00 17.36
CA LEU A 147 -8.78 1.13 18.13
C LEU A 147 -10.05 0.81 17.34
N GLU A 148 -10.02 0.94 16.00
CA GLU A 148 -11.22 0.81 15.15
C GLU A 148 -11.21 -0.43 14.24
N ASN A 149 -10.04 -0.96 13.87
CA ASN A 149 -9.94 -2.07 12.93
C ASN A 149 -9.41 -3.36 13.55
N VAL A 150 -8.55 -3.27 14.57
CA VAL A 150 -8.02 -4.44 15.27
C VAL A 150 -9.11 -5.00 16.20
N HIS A 151 -9.33 -6.30 16.15
CA HIS A 151 -10.35 -6.99 16.96
C HIS A 151 -9.99 -7.02 18.44
N PRO A 152 -10.96 -7.21 19.36
CA PRO A 152 -10.76 -7.07 20.81
C PRO A 152 -9.96 -8.19 21.48
N CYS A 153 -9.83 -9.35 20.87
CA CYS A 153 -9.12 -10.48 21.47
C CYS A 153 -7.87 -10.79 20.66
N TYR A 154 -6.79 -11.18 21.33
CA TYR A 154 -5.55 -11.63 20.69
C TYR A 154 -5.37 -13.11 20.96
N ILE A 155 -4.78 -13.81 20.01
CA ILE A 155 -4.47 -15.24 20.12
C ILE A 155 -3.01 -15.48 19.71
N SER A 156 -2.39 -16.48 20.32
CA SER A 156 -1.04 -16.90 19.97
C SER A 156 -0.88 -18.41 20.07
N GLY A 157 0.23 -18.90 19.54
CA GLY A 157 0.63 -20.30 19.55
C GLY A 157 1.50 -20.63 18.34
N PRO A 158 2.10 -21.83 18.29
CA PRO A 158 3.00 -22.17 17.21
C PRO A 158 2.30 -22.22 15.85
N ILE A 159 3.03 -21.74 14.85
CA ILE A 159 2.59 -21.71 13.44
C ILE A 159 3.29 -22.85 12.68
N ALA A 160 2.49 -23.63 11.95
CA ALA A 160 2.97 -24.55 10.94
C ALA A 160 2.71 -23.90 9.57
N GLY A 161 3.76 -23.38 8.95
CA GLY A 161 3.68 -22.78 7.61
C GLY A 161 3.55 -23.85 6.54
N LEU A 162 2.56 -23.76 5.69
CA LEU A 162 2.28 -24.74 4.63
C LEU A 162 2.85 -24.29 3.28
N GLN A 163 2.72 -23.01 3.00
CA GLN A 163 3.24 -22.41 1.77
C GLN A 163 3.19 -20.88 1.87
N THR A 164 4.12 -20.22 1.22
CA THR A 164 4.17 -18.75 1.20
C THR A 164 2.98 -18.19 0.41
N PRO A 165 2.43 -17.03 0.80
CA PRO A 165 1.41 -16.36 0.00
C PRO A 165 1.87 -16.12 -1.44
N ALA A 166 0.95 -16.27 -2.39
CA ALA A 166 1.26 -16.09 -3.80
C ALA A 166 1.27 -14.60 -4.17
N HIS A 167 2.27 -14.19 -4.93
CA HIS A 167 2.35 -12.86 -5.52
C HIS A 167 2.27 -12.98 -7.04
N TYR A 168 1.20 -12.47 -7.62
CA TYR A 168 0.93 -12.58 -9.06
C TYR A 168 1.57 -11.46 -9.87
N ASP A 169 1.94 -10.36 -9.18
CA ASP A 169 2.58 -9.20 -9.82
C ASP A 169 4.07 -9.15 -9.44
N PHE A 170 4.93 -8.79 -10.39
CA PHE A 170 6.35 -8.55 -10.15
C PHE A 170 7.07 -9.76 -9.53
N GLU A 171 6.74 -10.96 -9.97
CA GLU A 171 7.21 -12.24 -9.41
C GLU A 171 8.72 -12.29 -9.12
N ASN A 172 9.54 -11.65 -9.95
CA ASN A 172 10.99 -11.64 -9.84
C ASN A 172 11.54 -10.60 -8.83
N LEU A 173 10.67 -9.95 -8.06
CA LEU A 173 11.05 -8.92 -7.08
C LEU A 173 10.71 -9.30 -5.63
N TRP A 174 10.15 -10.49 -5.40
CA TRP A 174 9.75 -10.94 -4.07
C TRP A 174 10.81 -11.92 -3.54
N ASP A 175 11.93 -11.38 -3.07
CA ASP A 175 12.99 -12.20 -2.50
C ASP A 175 12.79 -12.39 -0.99
N THR A 176 13.01 -13.59 -0.49
CA THR A 176 13.08 -13.87 0.94
C THR A 176 14.43 -13.43 1.52
N PRO A 177 14.54 -13.27 2.86
CA PRO A 177 15.84 -13.01 3.49
C PRO A 177 16.92 -14.02 3.10
N MET A 178 16.56 -15.30 3.02
CA MET A 178 17.53 -16.36 2.66
C MET A 178 18.03 -16.18 1.23
N GLU A 179 17.14 -15.87 0.30
CA GLU A 179 17.47 -15.66 -1.12
C GLU A 179 18.35 -14.42 -1.32
N LEU A 180 18.00 -13.28 -0.69
CA LEU A 180 18.81 -12.07 -0.82
C LEU A 180 20.21 -12.26 -0.21
N ARG A 181 20.30 -12.91 0.94
CA ARG A 181 21.60 -13.26 1.55
C ARG A 181 22.45 -14.13 0.63
N ALA A 182 21.83 -15.14 0.03
CA ALA A 182 22.50 -16.02 -0.95
C ALA A 182 22.95 -15.23 -2.17
N LEU A 183 22.09 -14.33 -2.67
CA LEU A 183 22.38 -13.47 -3.81
C LEU A 183 23.54 -12.51 -3.50
N PHE A 184 23.54 -11.85 -2.34
CA PHE A 184 24.63 -10.95 -1.93
C PHE A 184 25.96 -11.72 -1.84
N LYS A 185 25.93 -12.93 -1.27
CA LYS A 185 27.11 -13.80 -1.20
C LYS A 185 27.62 -14.17 -2.60
N LYS A 186 26.72 -14.56 -3.51
CA LYS A 186 27.03 -14.91 -4.90
C LYS A 186 27.65 -13.72 -5.66
N MET A 187 27.14 -12.51 -5.42
CA MET A 187 27.61 -11.27 -6.07
C MET A 187 28.86 -10.69 -5.37
N GLY A 188 29.30 -11.26 -4.26
CA GLY A 188 30.43 -10.74 -3.49
C GLY A 188 30.11 -9.43 -2.73
N TRP A 189 28.84 -9.14 -2.51
CA TRP A 189 28.40 -7.91 -1.83
C TRP A 189 28.56 -8.08 -0.31
N ARG A 190 29.51 -7.35 0.28
CA ARG A 190 29.78 -7.41 1.72
C ARG A 190 29.15 -6.28 2.50
N ARG A 191 29.05 -5.09 1.88
CA ARG A 191 28.40 -3.92 2.46
C ARG A 191 27.22 -3.55 1.59
N VAL A 192 26.02 -3.61 2.16
CA VAL A 192 24.76 -3.31 1.46
C VAL A 192 24.00 -2.30 2.30
N VAL A 193 23.65 -1.16 1.70
CA VAL A 193 22.80 -0.17 2.34
C VAL A 193 21.36 -0.37 1.89
N ALA A 194 20.48 -0.56 2.86
CA ALA A 194 19.04 -0.64 2.63
C ALA A 194 18.43 0.77 2.55
N PHE A 195 17.62 0.99 1.54
CA PHE A 195 16.74 2.16 1.47
C PHE A 195 15.30 1.69 1.46
N GLN A 196 14.63 1.82 2.61
CA GLN A 196 13.24 1.41 2.79
C GLN A 196 12.31 2.63 2.73
N THR A 197 11.28 2.54 1.92
CA THR A 197 10.29 3.62 1.74
C THR A 197 8.95 3.03 1.31
N SER A 198 7.87 3.75 1.61
CA SER A 198 6.52 3.46 1.10
C SER A 198 6.05 4.49 0.08
N LYS A 199 6.93 5.39 -0.35
CA LYS A 199 6.61 6.49 -1.28
C LYS A 199 7.40 6.35 -2.57
N PRO A 200 6.88 6.89 -3.71
CA PRO A 200 7.69 6.96 -4.93
C PRO A 200 9.03 7.64 -4.67
N MET A 201 10.04 7.18 -5.36
CA MET A 201 11.41 7.67 -5.22
C MET A 201 11.70 8.71 -6.32
N HIS A 202 12.31 9.82 -5.95
CA HIS A 202 12.66 10.93 -6.83
C HIS A 202 14.19 11.17 -6.81
N ARG A 203 14.66 12.20 -7.49
CA ARG A 203 16.11 12.49 -7.60
C ARG A 203 16.79 12.64 -6.25
N LEU A 204 16.17 13.37 -5.31
CA LEU A 204 16.72 13.56 -3.97
C LEU A 204 17.08 12.22 -3.31
N GLN A 205 16.11 11.30 -3.28
CA GLN A 205 16.31 10.00 -2.62
C GLN A 205 17.41 9.19 -3.34
N ARG A 206 17.46 9.28 -4.67
CA ARG A 206 18.52 8.62 -5.44
C ARG A 206 19.89 9.15 -5.06
N GLU A 207 20.05 10.49 -4.99
CA GLU A 207 21.34 11.12 -4.63
C GLU A 207 21.76 10.72 -3.22
N VAL A 208 20.82 10.73 -2.26
CA VAL A 208 21.08 10.32 -0.87
C VAL A 208 21.56 8.87 -0.82
N VAL A 209 20.87 7.98 -1.53
CA VAL A 209 21.18 6.54 -1.53
C VAL A 209 22.53 6.27 -2.20
N LEU A 210 22.83 6.95 -3.31
CA LEU A 210 24.12 6.84 -4.00
C LEU A 210 25.28 7.35 -3.14
N GLN A 211 25.05 8.47 -2.45
CA GLN A 211 26.06 9.01 -1.55
C GLN A 211 26.34 8.04 -0.39
N ALA A 212 25.30 7.52 0.23
CA ALA A 212 25.43 6.52 1.30
C ALA A 212 26.20 5.28 0.84
N ALA A 213 25.88 4.75 -0.34
CA ALA A 213 26.57 3.58 -0.90
C ALA A 213 28.05 3.89 -1.18
N LYS A 214 28.35 5.09 -1.68
CA LYS A 214 29.73 5.55 -1.93
C LYS A 214 30.51 5.66 -0.62
N ASP A 215 29.91 6.24 0.41
CA ASP A 215 30.57 6.47 1.72
C ASP A 215 30.95 5.14 2.38
N ILE A 216 30.12 4.12 2.25
CA ILE A 216 30.41 2.78 2.80
C ILE A 216 31.19 1.90 1.80
N GLN A 217 31.47 2.39 0.59
CA GLN A 217 32.05 1.60 -0.50
C GLN A 217 31.28 0.29 -0.70
N GLY A 218 29.95 0.38 -0.78
CA GLY A 218 29.05 -0.75 -0.80
C GLY A 218 27.99 -0.68 -1.89
N HIS A 219 27.02 -1.55 -1.78
CA HIS A 219 25.94 -1.74 -2.75
C HIS A 219 24.60 -1.31 -2.14
N ILE A 220 23.56 -1.28 -2.94
CA ILE A 220 22.26 -0.72 -2.58
C ILE A 220 21.18 -1.81 -2.68
N LEU A 221 20.37 -1.94 -1.63
CA LEU A 221 19.07 -2.60 -1.70
C LEU A 221 17.99 -1.54 -1.65
N LEU A 222 17.29 -1.34 -2.78
CA LEU A 222 16.03 -0.59 -2.80
C LEU A 222 14.95 -1.55 -2.28
N HIS A 223 14.41 -1.27 -1.10
CA HIS A 223 13.56 -2.22 -0.37
C HIS A 223 12.23 -1.55 0.01
N PRO A 224 11.38 -1.21 -1.00
CA PRO A 224 10.11 -0.53 -0.72
C PRO A 224 9.12 -1.43 0.01
N ALA A 225 8.50 -0.88 1.06
CA ALA A 225 7.39 -1.52 1.75
C ALA A 225 6.14 -1.43 0.88
N VAL A 226 5.64 -2.57 0.42
CA VAL A 226 4.51 -2.67 -0.53
C VAL A 226 3.31 -3.42 0.05
N GLY A 227 3.32 -3.74 1.33
CA GLY A 227 2.19 -4.37 2.02
C GLY A 227 0.96 -3.46 2.07
N MET A 228 0.22 -3.53 3.16
CA MET A 228 -1.04 -2.80 3.29
C MET A 228 -0.88 -1.31 2.97
N THR A 229 -1.69 -0.81 2.01
CA THR A 229 -1.79 0.61 1.67
C THR A 229 -3.04 1.20 2.30
N LYS A 230 -2.97 2.46 2.70
CA LYS A 230 -4.12 3.16 3.26
C LYS A 230 -4.89 3.93 2.19
N PRO A 231 -6.18 4.24 2.42
CA PRO A 231 -6.95 5.04 1.47
C PRO A 231 -6.26 6.38 1.15
N GLY A 232 -6.14 6.68 -0.13
CA GLY A 232 -5.51 7.90 -0.63
C GLY A 232 -4.00 7.79 -0.90
N ASP A 233 -3.38 6.68 -0.54
CA ASP A 233 -2.00 6.39 -0.96
C ASP A 233 -1.98 5.92 -2.42
N LEU A 234 -0.85 6.13 -3.07
CA LEU A 234 -0.60 5.56 -4.40
C LEU A 234 -0.59 4.03 -4.29
N HIS A 235 -1.36 3.37 -5.14
CA HIS A 235 -1.43 1.90 -5.15
C HIS A 235 -0.03 1.29 -5.34
N TYR A 236 0.23 0.17 -4.67
CA TYR A 236 1.56 -0.44 -4.68
C TYR A 236 2.05 -0.72 -6.11
N TYR A 237 1.19 -1.17 -7.00
CA TYR A 237 1.50 -1.47 -8.39
C TYR A 237 2.16 -0.28 -9.10
N SER A 238 1.54 0.90 -9.01
CA SER A 238 2.10 2.14 -9.59
C SER A 238 3.40 2.56 -8.91
N ARG A 239 3.50 2.34 -7.58
CA ARG A 239 4.76 2.63 -6.85
C ARG A 239 5.91 1.76 -7.33
N VAL A 240 5.65 0.46 -7.57
CA VAL A 240 6.68 -0.46 -8.04
C VAL A 240 7.17 -0.06 -9.43
N HIS A 241 6.26 0.35 -10.34
CA HIS A 241 6.66 0.88 -11.65
C HIS A 241 7.55 2.12 -11.51
N CYS A 242 7.27 3.01 -10.54
CA CYS A 242 8.16 4.16 -10.27
C CYS A 242 9.55 3.69 -9.82
N TYR A 243 9.65 2.64 -8.98
CA TYR A 243 10.95 2.10 -8.57
C TYR A 243 11.68 1.43 -9.72
N GLN A 244 10.98 0.71 -10.59
CA GLN A 244 11.58 0.12 -11.80
C GLN A 244 12.10 1.22 -12.75
N ALA A 245 11.35 2.31 -12.89
CA ALA A 245 11.75 3.46 -13.71
C ALA A 245 13.02 4.11 -13.16
N ILE A 246 13.05 4.44 -11.86
CA ILE A 246 14.21 5.12 -11.27
C ILE A 246 15.43 4.20 -11.16
N ARG A 247 15.24 2.88 -11.05
CA ARG A 247 16.35 1.91 -10.98
C ARG A 247 17.28 2.04 -12.19
N ARG A 248 16.74 2.39 -13.37
CA ARG A 248 17.54 2.60 -14.61
C ARG A 248 18.56 3.72 -14.48
N HIS A 249 18.38 4.63 -13.54
CA HIS A 249 19.31 5.75 -13.30
C HIS A 249 20.42 5.42 -12.29
N PHE A 250 20.44 4.21 -11.74
CA PHE A 250 21.55 3.73 -10.91
C PHE A 250 22.62 3.07 -11.78
N PRO A 251 23.90 3.16 -11.38
CA PRO A 251 24.94 2.41 -12.10
C PRO A 251 24.65 0.91 -12.13
N HIS A 252 25.04 0.27 -13.22
CA HIS A 252 24.84 -1.17 -13.39
C HIS A 252 25.50 -1.94 -12.22
N HIS A 253 24.84 -2.97 -11.75
CA HIS A 253 25.29 -3.86 -10.66
C HIS A 253 25.49 -3.18 -9.30
N LEU A 254 25.10 -1.91 -9.14
CA LEU A 254 25.23 -1.22 -7.86
C LEU A 254 23.97 -1.40 -6.99
N ALA A 255 22.78 -1.52 -7.62
CA ALA A 255 21.50 -1.50 -6.91
C ALA A 255 20.62 -2.69 -7.30
N LEU A 256 20.08 -3.36 -6.29
CA LEU A 256 18.99 -4.34 -6.41
C LEU A 256 17.68 -3.70 -5.95
N LEU A 257 16.58 -4.17 -6.50
CA LEU A 257 15.23 -3.82 -6.08
C LEU A 257 14.55 -5.10 -5.64
N SER A 258 14.11 -5.16 -4.38
CA SER A 258 13.33 -6.26 -3.85
C SER A 258 12.16 -5.70 -3.05
N LEU A 259 10.98 -6.29 -3.16
CA LEU A 259 9.75 -5.80 -2.54
C LEU A 259 9.60 -6.39 -1.14
N LEU A 260 9.19 -5.56 -0.19
CA LEU A 260 8.98 -5.96 1.19
C LEU A 260 7.48 -5.96 1.49
N PRO A 261 6.84 -7.13 1.72
CA PRO A 261 5.40 -7.19 2.04
C PRO A 261 5.11 -6.75 3.47
N LEU A 262 5.61 -5.58 3.87
CA LEU A 262 5.51 -5.07 5.22
C LEU A 262 4.33 -4.11 5.34
N ALA A 263 3.45 -4.35 6.31
CA ALA A 263 2.35 -3.47 6.65
C ALA A 263 2.86 -2.38 7.61
N MET A 264 3.01 -1.16 7.10
CA MET A 264 3.51 -0.01 7.88
C MET A 264 2.59 0.31 9.06
N ARG A 265 3.18 0.58 10.23
CA ARG A 265 2.47 0.96 11.46
C ARG A 265 2.37 2.47 11.66
N MET A 266 3.32 3.23 11.11
CA MET A 266 3.53 4.67 11.32
C MET A 266 3.91 4.99 12.77
N ALA A 267 4.61 4.05 13.42
CA ALA A 267 5.03 4.16 14.82
C ALA A 267 6.34 4.93 15.01
N GLY A 268 6.75 5.69 13.98
CA GLY A 268 7.88 6.61 14.06
C GLY A 268 9.17 5.94 14.55
N PRO A 269 9.72 6.39 15.72
CA PRO A 269 11.00 5.88 16.21
C PRO A 269 11.04 4.36 16.41
N ARG A 270 10.00 3.77 17.03
CA ARG A 270 9.93 2.31 17.21
C ARG A 270 9.92 1.57 15.88
N GLU A 271 9.20 2.11 14.91
CA GLU A 271 9.13 1.47 13.58
C GLU A 271 10.44 1.62 12.80
N ALA A 272 11.19 2.72 12.98
CA ALA A 272 12.52 2.87 12.37
C ALA A 272 13.47 1.78 12.90
N LEU A 273 13.44 1.53 14.20
CA LEU A 273 14.23 0.49 14.85
C LEU A 273 13.82 -0.91 14.34
N TRP A 274 12.51 -1.16 14.20
CA TRP A 274 11.98 -2.41 13.64
C TRP A 274 12.41 -2.61 12.19
N HIS A 275 12.37 -1.55 11.37
CA HIS A 275 12.82 -1.62 9.98
C HIS A 275 14.32 -1.97 9.89
N ALA A 276 15.12 -1.48 10.83
CA ALA A 276 16.55 -1.84 10.91
C ALA A 276 16.71 -3.35 11.13
N ILE A 277 15.97 -3.91 12.09
CA ILE A 277 15.97 -5.36 12.38
C ILE A 277 15.56 -6.16 11.13
N VAL A 278 14.47 -5.75 10.47
CA VAL A 278 13.99 -6.44 9.27
C VAL A 278 15.08 -6.41 8.17
N ASN A 279 15.68 -5.25 7.90
CA ASN A 279 16.71 -5.12 6.87
C ASN A 279 17.99 -5.88 7.25
N GLN A 280 18.32 -5.99 8.54
CA GLN A 280 19.40 -6.86 9.04
C GLN A 280 19.11 -8.33 8.68
N ASN A 281 17.87 -8.77 8.85
CA ASN A 281 17.47 -10.14 8.51
C ASN A 281 17.61 -10.40 7.01
N PHE A 282 17.33 -9.41 6.17
CA PHE A 282 17.56 -9.48 4.71
C PHE A 282 19.05 -9.41 4.34
N GLY A 283 19.96 -9.21 5.31
CA GLY A 283 21.41 -9.25 5.08
C GLY A 283 22.05 -7.89 4.80
N CYS A 284 21.32 -6.80 4.99
CA CYS A 284 21.86 -5.45 4.82
C CYS A 284 22.74 -5.07 6.00
N SER A 285 23.93 -4.54 5.71
CA SER A 285 24.89 -4.09 6.73
C SER A 285 24.64 -2.67 7.22
N HIS A 286 23.92 -1.89 6.42
CA HIS A 286 23.59 -0.47 6.71
C HIS A 286 22.16 -0.18 6.30
N MET A 287 21.54 0.79 6.96
CA MET A 287 20.20 1.28 6.59
C MET A 287 20.15 2.80 6.70
N ILE A 288 19.54 3.43 5.70
CA ILE A 288 19.29 4.87 5.70
C ILE A 288 18.04 5.15 6.51
N VAL A 289 18.17 6.03 7.51
CA VAL A 289 17.03 6.54 8.28
C VAL A 289 16.95 8.06 8.09
N GLY A 290 15.83 8.52 7.56
CA GLY A 290 15.58 9.96 7.39
C GLY A 290 14.95 10.60 8.63
N PRO A 291 14.88 11.94 8.68
CA PRO A 291 14.43 12.66 9.88
C PRO A 291 12.95 12.45 10.25
N LYS A 292 12.18 11.90 9.33
CA LYS A 292 10.75 11.58 9.54
C LYS A 292 10.46 10.15 9.08
N HIS A 293 11.37 9.23 9.40
CA HIS A 293 11.25 7.83 9.00
C HIS A 293 10.03 7.18 9.68
N ALA A 294 9.13 6.60 8.90
CA ALA A 294 7.90 5.94 9.36
C ALA A 294 6.94 6.86 10.15
N TYR A 295 7.07 8.18 10.01
CA TYR A 295 6.15 9.12 10.65
C TYR A 295 4.82 9.18 9.90
N PRO A 296 3.71 9.39 10.61
CA PRO A 296 2.42 9.65 9.95
C PRO A 296 2.49 10.94 9.13
N PRO A 297 1.63 11.08 8.09
CA PRO A 297 1.61 12.31 7.31
C PRO A 297 1.29 13.52 8.18
N ALA A 298 1.98 14.63 7.91
CA ALA A 298 1.72 15.89 8.59
C ALA A 298 0.28 16.36 8.32
N LYS A 299 -0.37 16.88 9.34
CA LYS A 299 -1.71 17.44 9.21
C LYS A 299 -1.65 18.81 8.51
N SER A 300 -2.67 19.10 7.73
CA SER A 300 -2.77 20.37 6.98
C SER A 300 -3.01 21.62 7.85
N ASN A 301 -3.37 21.44 9.12
CA ASN A 301 -3.88 22.52 9.98
C ASN A 301 -2.89 23.01 11.05
N GLY A 302 -1.59 22.82 10.84
CA GLY A 302 -0.57 23.33 11.76
C GLY A 302 -0.56 22.67 13.14
N SER A 303 -1.17 21.49 13.29
CA SER A 303 -1.16 20.77 14.56
C SER A 303 0.25 20.23 14.89
N ILE A 304 0.53 20.11 16.18
CA ILE A 304 1.79 19.59 16.68
C ILE A 304 2.06 18.20 16.08
N PRO A 305 3.26 17.95 15.56
CA PRO A 305 3.61 16.62 15.04
C PRO A 305 3.63 15.59 16.17
N PHE A 306 3.33 14.34 15.86
CA PHE A 306 3.31 13.25 16.84
C PHE A 306 4.71 12.89 17.35
N TYR A 307 5.72 13.09 16.52
CA TYR A 307 7.13 12.80 16.85
C TYR A 307 7.99 14.00 16.48
N GLN A 308 9.01 14.26 17.29
CA GLN A 308 9.97 15.32 17.02
C GLN A 308 10.88 14.94 15.83
N PRO A 309 11.38 15.90 15.06
CA PRO A 309 12.39 15.61 14.05
C PRO A 309 13.58 14.86 14.68
N ASP A 310 14.10 13.88 13.97
CA ASP A 310 15.28 13.09 14.33
C ASP A 310 15.12 12.17 15.57
N GLU A 311 13.94 12.11 16.19
CA GLU A 311 13.65 11.18 17.30
C GLU A 311 13.91 9.71 16.90
N ALA A 312 13.67 9.37 15.62
CA ALA A 312 14.00 8.05 15.10
C ALA A 312 15.51 7.78 15.08
N HIS A 313 16.32 8.81 14.78
CA HIS A 313 17.79 8.69 14.83
C HIS A 313 18.28 8.46 16.25
N GLU A 314 17.69 9.16 17.23
CA GLU A 314 18.07 9.03 18.64
C GLU A 314 17.77 7.65 19.17
N LEU A 315 16.56 7.13 18.91
CA LEU A 315 16.19 5.80 19.35
C LEU A 315 17.10 4.73 18.71
N CYS A 316 17.36 4.83 17.41
CA CYS A 316 18.27 3.90 16.74
C CYS A 316 19.70 3.97 17.30
N ARG A 317 20.17 5.17 17.69
CA ARG A 317 21.50 5.35 18.31
C ARG A 317 21.54 4.71 19.69
N GLN A 318 20.48 4.87 20.47
CA GLN A 318 20.36 4.29 21.82
C GLN A 318 20.51 2.77 21.80
N TYR A 319 19.94 2.12 20.77
CA TYR A 319 19.96 0.66 20.62
C TYR A 319 21.01 0.16 19.62
N ALA A 320 21.97 0.99 19.23
CA ALA A 320 22.97 0.62 18.23
C ALA A 320 23.81 -0.61 18.64
N GLY A 321 24.00 -0.82 19.94
CA GLY A 321 24.73 -1.99 20.47
C GLY A 321 23.97 -3.31 20.31
N ASP A 322 22.63 -3.25 20.21
CA ASP A 322 21.77 -4.42 20.03
C ASP A 322 21.57 -4.77 18.54
N LEU A 323 21.84 -3.81 17.65
CA LEU A 323 21.66 -3.98 16.22
C LEU A 323 22.95 -4.49 15.57
N GLY A 324 22.82 -5.46 14.68
CA GLY A 324 23.93 -5.87 13.82
C GLY A 324 24.08 -5.01 12.57
N ILE A 325 23.11 -4.13 12.32
CA ILE A 325 23.08 -3.22 11.17
C ILE A 325 23.43 -1.78 11.60
N THR A 326 24.23 -1.09 10.80
CA THR A 326 24.65 0.30 11.06
C THR A 326 23.63 1.27 10.48
N ILE A 327 23.16 2.23 11.28
CA ILE A 327 22.22 3.25 10.82
C ILE A 327 23.00 4.42 10.21
N ILE A 328 22.60 4.84 9.01
CA ILE A 328 23.08 6.05 8.35
C ILE A 328 22.00 7.12 8.52
N PRO A 329 22.16 8.05 9.46
CA PRO A 329 21.21 9.15 9.61
C PRO A 329 21.37 10.15 8.48
N VAL A 330 20.25 10.59 7.91
CA VAL A 330 20.25 11.58 6.83
C VAL A 330 19.44 12.80 7.27
N GLU A 331 20.05 13.98 7.14
CA GLU A 331 19.37 15.25 7.39
C GLU A 331 18.32 15.57 6.32
N ALA A 332 17.41 16.48 6.65
CA ALA A 332 16.52 17.07 5.67
C ALA A 332 17.34 17.80 4.60
N MET A 333 17.03 17.53 3.33
CA MET A 333 17.74 18.09 2.19
C MET A 333 16.78 18.92 1.33
N GLN A 334 17.28 20.02 0.74
CA GLN A 334 16.53 20.82 -0.22
C GLN A 334 17.40 21.13 -1.44
N TYR A 335 16.73 21.39 -2.56
CA TYR A 335 17.42 21.73 -3.80
C TYR A 335 17.78 23.22 -3.80
N VAL A 336 19.03 23.54 -4.18
CA VAL A 336 19.56 24.91 -4.26
C VAL A 336 19.79 25.24 -5.74
N PRO A 337 18.90 26.04 -6.38
CA PRO A 337 19.02 26.33 -7.81
C PRO A 337 20.36 26.97 -8.21
N GLY A 338 20.86 27.87 -7.38
CA GLY A 338 22.14 28.55 -7.64
C GLY A 338 23.38 27.64 -7.60
N ARG A 339 23.22 26.41 -7.13
CA ARG A 339 24.27 25.38 -7.08
C ARG A 339 23.94 24.14 -7.88
N ASP A 340 22.74 24.06 -8.42
CA ASP A 340 22.17 22.91 -9.15
C ASP A 340 22.38 21.58 -8.42
N ARG A 341 22.15 21.58 -7.09
CA ARG A 341 22.30 20.36 -6.28
C ARG A 341 21.46 20.39 -5.01
N PHE A 342 21.26 19.21 -4.43
CA PHE A 342 20.65 19.07 -3.11
C PHE A 342 21.69 19.32 -2.02
N MET A 343 21.27 20.03 -0.97
CA MET A 343 22.14 20.36 0.18
C MET A 343 21.36 20.16 1.48
N PRO A 344 22.06 19.79 2.59
CA PRO A 344 21.44 19.73 3.91
C PRO A 344 20.87 21.10 4.31
N VAL A 345 19.69 21.07 4.95
CA VAL A 345 19.03 22.30 5.40
C VAL A 345 19.93 23.09 6.38
N SER A 346 20.70 22.41 7.20
CA SER A 346 21.70 23.03 8.10
C SER A 346 22.69 23.92 7.31
N ARG A 347 23.28 23.36 6.25
CA ARG A 347 24.25 24.09 5.41
C ARG A 347 23.61 25.23 4.60
N ILE A 348 22.37 25.04 4.16
CA ILE A 348 21.61 26.08 3.43
C ILE A 348 21.42 27.30 4.34
N ARG A 349 21.05 27.08 5.59
CA ARG A 349 20.87 28.15 6.59
C ARG A 349 22.21 28.83 6.90
N GLU A 350 23.24 28.05 7.15
CA GLU A 350 24.59 28.55 7.45
C GLU A 350 25.11 29.45 6.32
N GLN A 351 24.91 29.04 5.06
CA GLN A 351 25.41 29.78 3.89
C GLN A 351 24.38 30.79 3.35
N ARG A 352 23.24 30.94 3.99
CA ARG A 352 22.14 31.85 3.60
C ARG A 352 21.70 31.68 2.14
N LEU A 353 21.66 30.42 1.67
CA LEU A 353 21.30 30.12 0.29
C LEU A 353 19.78 30.06 0.12
N GLN A 354 19.31 30.39 -1.09
CA GLN A 354 17.90 30.21 -1.46
C GLN A 354 17.68 28.77 -1.91
N ALA A 355 16.70 28.11 -1.29
CA ALA A 355 16.30 26.75 -1.62
C ALA A 355 14.95 26.75 -2.31
N SER A 356 14.75 25.81 -3.22
CA SER A 356 13.44 25.55 -3.83
C SER A 356 12.70 24.50 -3.00
N GLU A 357 11.44 24.78 -2.71
CA GLU A 357 10.56 23.84 -2.04
C GLU A 357 9.58 23.24 -3.06
N TYR A 358 9.61 21.94 -3.19
CA TYR A 358 8.67 21.20 -4.03
C TYR A 358 8.20 19.97 -3.26
N THR A 359 6.97 20.04 -2.79
CA THR A 359 6.41 19.02 -1.89
C THR A 359 5.56 18.01 -2.67
N ASN A 360 5.25 16.87 -2.04
CA ASN A 360 4.32 15.88 -2.62
C ASN A 360 2.91 16.47 -2.86
N ALA A 361 2.52 17.48 -2.10
CA ALA A 361 1.24 18.17 -2.33
C ALA A 361 1.27 18.99 -3.62
N ILE A 362 2.39 19.70 -3.85
CA ILE A 362 2.61 20.45 -5.11
C ILE A 362 2.65 19.45 -6.28
N LEU A 363 3.41 18.36 -6.13
CA LEU A 363 3.50 17.31 -7.15
C LEU A 363 2.11 16.77 -7.54
N LYS A 364 1.28 16.41 -6.57
CA LYS A 364 -0.08 15.90 -6.84
C LYS A 364 -0.93 16.94 -7.60
N LYS A 365 -0.85 18.19 -7.18
CA LYS A 365 -1.57 19.29 -7.85
C LYS A 365 -1.10 19.41 -9.31
N ASP A 366 0.20 19.44 -9.53
CA ASP A 366 0.80 19.61 -10.86
C ASP A 366 0.51 18.42 -11.78
N LEU A 367 0.51 17.18 -11.26
CA LEU A 367 0.09 16.00 -12.02
C LEU A 367 -1.35 16.12 -12.52
N VAL A 368 -2.26 16.53 -11.64
CA VAL A 368 -3.71 16.69 -11.96
C VAL A 368 -3.95 17.85 -12.93
N MET A 369 -3.16 18.92 -12.82
CA MET A 369 -3.29 20.12 -13.67
C MET A 369 -2.49 20.01 -14.99
N ASP A 370 -1.81 18.90 -15.21
CA ASP A 370 -0.89 18.68 -16.34
C ASP A 370 0.22 19.74 -16.44
N ALA A 371 0.62 20.27 -15.28
CA ALA A 371 1.71 21.24 -15.21
C ALA A 371 3.07 20.59 -15.41
N GLU A 372 4.05 21.37 -15.82
CA GLU A 372 5.42 20.90 -15.98
C GLU A 372 6.06 20.67 -14.60
N ILE A 373 6.61 19.47 -14.41
CA ILE A 373 7.27 19.09 -13.15
C ILE A 373 8.77 19.32 -13.31
N PRO A 374 9.42 20.04 -12.36
CA PRO A 374 10.82 20.38 -12.50
C PRO A 374 11.72 19.14 -12.66
N THR A 375 12.60 19.19 -13.63
CA THR A 375 13.54 18.09 -13.94
C THR A 375 14.50 17.78 -12.78
N TRP A 376 14.82 18.80 -11.98
CA TRP A 376 15.65 18.59 -10.79
C TRP A 376 14.92 17.78 -9.70
N PHE A 377 13.57 17.77 -9.70
CA PHE A 377 12.78 17.04 -8.69
C PHE A 377 12.70 15.55 -9.01
N SER A 378 12.38 15.20 -10.26
CA SER A 378 12.20 13.80 -10.62
C SER A 378 12.59 13.52 -12.07
N TYR A 379 12.66 12.23 -12.40
CA TYR A 379 12.96 11.77 -13.76
C TYR A 379 11.67 11.68 -14.59
N PRO A 380 11.75 12.00 -15.90
CA PRO A 380 10.56 11.94 -16.77
C PRO A 380 9.84 10.59 -16.73
N GLU A 381 10.58 9.49 -16.68
CA GLU A 381 10.02 8.13 -16.66
C GLU A 381 9.21 7.87 -15.37
N VAL A 382 9.70 8.39 -14.23
CA VAL A 382 8.97 8.29 -12.95
C VAL A 382 7.68 9.13 -13.02
N ILE A 383 7.76 10.33 -13.62
CA ILE A 383 6.59 11.21 -13.79
C ILE A 383 5.55 10.56 -14.70
N GLN A 384 5.98 9.87 -15.77
CA GLN A 384 5.08 9.13 -16.66
C GLN A 384 4.28 8.06 -15.88
N GLU A 385 4.97 7.31 -15.00
CA GLU A 385 4.28 6.29 -14.17
C GLU A 385 3.31 6.95 -13.18
N LEU A 386 3.70 8.07 -12.59
CA LEU A 386 2.81 8.82 -11.69
C LEU A 386 1.59 9.38 -12.43
N ARG A 387 1.74 9.84 -13.69
CA ARG A 387 0.62 10.34 -14.51
C ARG A 387 -0.40 9.24 -14.85
N LYS A 388 0.04 7.98 -14.95
CA LYS A 388 -0.90 6.85 -15.11
C LYS A 388 -1.82 6.70 -13.89
N ALA A 389 -1.27 6.95 -12.68
CA ALA A 389 -2.03 6.86 -11.43
C ALA A 389 -2.81 8.14 -11.10
N TYR A 390 -2.29 9.29 -11.52
CA TYR A 390 -2.91 10.61 -11.34
C TYR A 390 -3.07 11.28 -12.70
N PRO A 391 -3.97 10.76 -13.57
CA PRO A 391 -4.13 11.34 -14.90
C PRO A 391 -4.62 12.80 -14.81
N PRO A 392 -4.19 13.67 -15.73
CA PRO A 392 -4.70 15.03 -15.79
C PRO A 392 -6.23 15.06 -15.91
N ARG A 393 -6.85 16.14 -15.46
CA ARG A 393 -8.32 16.26 -15.44
C ARG A 393 -8.96 16.03 -16.80
N ASN A 394 -8.32 16.47 -17.86
CA ASN A 394 -8.81 16.31 -19.24
C ASN A 394 -8.71 14.86 -19.76
N GLN A 395 -7.97 14.01 -19.04
CA GLN A 395 -7.79 12.57 -19.38
C GLN A 395 -8.49 11.65 -18.38
N GLN A 396 -9.13 12.20 -17.34
CA GLN A 396 -9.86 11.41 -16.36
C GLN A 396 -11.18 10.94 -16.95
N GLY A 397 -11.41 9.63 -16.93
CA GLY A 397 -12.71 9.05 -17.27
C GLY A 397 -13.74 9.32 -16.18
N PHE A 398 -15.01 9.19 -16.53
CA PHE A 398 -16.11 9.20 -15.57
C PHE A 398 -17.00 7.98 -15.78
N THR A 399 -17.61 7.47 -14.72
CA THR A 399 -18.55 6.35 -14.79
C THR A 399 -19.97 6.91 -14.63
N LEU A 400 -20.84 6.61 -15.62
CA LEU A 400 -22.27 6.96 -15.58
C LEU A 400 -23.04 5.71 -15.16
N PHE A 401 -23.74 5.78 -14.05
CA PHE A 401 -24.63 4.72 -13.60
C PHE A 401 -26.04 5.01 -14.00
N UNK A 402 -26.69 4.39 -14.77
CA UNK A 402 -27.95 4.56 -15.18
C UNK A 402 -28.80 3.58 -14.50
N UNK A 403 -29.33 3.76 -13.98
CA UNK A 403 -30.10 3.02 -13.41
C UNK A 403 -31.21 2.95 -14.20
N UNK A 404 -31.29 2.30 -14.74
CA UNK A 404 -32.18 2.10 -15.49
C UNK A 404 -33.16 1.46 -14.80
N UNK A 405 -33.83 1.82 -14.70
CA UNK A 405 -34.79 1.32 -14.20
C UNK A 405 -35.44 0.61 -15.18
N UNK A 406 -35.23 -0.15 -15.13
CA UNK A 406 -35.69 -0.87 -15.83
C UNK A 406 -37.00 -0.82 -15.73
N VAL A 407 -37.74 -0.28 -16.40
CA VAL A 407 -39.20 -0.32 -16.56
C VAL A 407 -39.58 -1.64 -17.25
N SER A 408 -40.07 -2.53 -16.47
CA SER A 408 -40.62 -3.79 -17.04
C SER A 408 -41.81 -3.46 -17.95
N ARG A 409 -41.64 -3.81 -19.20
CA ARG A 409 -42.64 -3.75 -20.28
C ARG A 409 -43.20 -2.37 -20.61
N CYS A 410 -42.47 -1.62 -21.44
CA CYS A 410 -43.12 -0.84 -22.47
C CYS A 410 -42.83 -1.53 -23.81
N SER A 411 -43.82 -2.10 -24.41
CA SER A 411 -43.78 -2.56 -25.79
C SER A 411 -43.85 -1.35 -26.72
N SER A 412 -42.72 -0.65 -26.86
CA SER A 412 -42.58 0.35 -27.90
C SER A 412 -41.57 -0.17 -28.92
N PRO A 413 -41.81 -0.01 -30.19
CA PRO A 413 -40.89 -0.51 -31.22
C PRO A 413 -39.54 0.21 -31.09
N VAL A 414 -38.50 -0.60 -31.08
CA VAL A 414 -37.11 -0.10 -31.11
C VAL A 414 -36.88 0.50 -32.51
N TYR A 415 -36.88 1.82 -32.59
CA TYR A 415 -36.38 2.48 -33.78
C TYR A 415 -34.86 2.45 -33.74
N PRO A 416 -34.20 1.86 -34.74
CA PRO A 416 -32.74 1.95 -34.82
C PRO A 416 -32.32 3.41 -34.98
N ALA A 417 -31.47 3.88 -34.08
CA ALA A 417 -30.92 5.24 -34.20
C ALA A 417 -30.08 5.34 -35.48
N PRO A 418 -30.23 6.37 -36.28
CA PRO A 418 -29.37 6.56 -37.46
C PRO A 418 -27.93 6.82 -37.01
N ALA A 419 -27.02 6.13 -37.68
CA ALA A 419 -25.62 5.99 -37.30
C ALA A 419 -24.75 7.24 -37.47
N ASN A 420 -25.30 8.43 -37.71
CA ASN A 420 -24.48 9.60 -38.06
C ASN A 420 -25.04 10.94 -37.57
N ARG A 421 -25.43 11.05 -36.30
CA ARG A 421 -25.67 12.39 -35.71
C ARG A 421 -24.78 12.60 -34.48
N PRO A 422 -23.99 13.67 -34.45
CA PRO A 422 -23.22 14.00 -33.24
C PRO A 422 -24.15 14.42 -32.11
N TRP A 423 -23.89 13.93 -30.90
CA TRP A 423 -24.62 14.26 -29.69
C TRP A 423 -24.40 15.74 -29.34
N PRO A 424 -25.43 16.46 -28.83
CA PRO A 424 -25.26 17.86 -28.44
C PRO A 424 -24.26 18.00 -27.27
N ARG A 425 -23.43 19.03 -27.35
CA ARG A 425 -22.29 19.28 -26.47
C ARG A 425 -22.65 19.77 -25.04
N SER A 426 -23.91 19.81 -24.68
CA SER A 426 -24.32 20.26 -23.34
C SER A 426 -25.53 19.50 -22.83
N PHE A 427 -25.31 18.64 -21.84
CA PHE A 427 -26.39 18.13 -21.00
C PHE A 427 -26.56 19.09 -19.83
N THR A 428 -27.64 19.87 -19.85
CA THR A 428 -28.00 20.71 -18.72
C THR A 428 -28.91 19.96 -17.75
N PRO A 429 -28.87 20.26 -16.44
CA PRO A 429 -29.70 19.56 -15.43
C PRO A 429 -31.22 19.69 -15.67
N SER A 430 -31.66 20.55 -16.54
CA SER A 430 -33.06 20.73 -16.88
C SER A 430 -33.64 19.60 -17.73
N CYS A 431 -32.81 18.83 -18.44
CA CYS A 431 -33.28 17.64 -19.20
C CYS A 431 -33.78 16.50 -18.29
N TRP A 432 -33.26 16.42 -17.07
CA TRP A 432 -33.63 15.37 -16.13
C TRP A 432 -35.02 15.58 -15.52
N ARG A 433 -35.44 16.84 -15.32
CA ARG A 433 -36.73 17.12 -14.69
C ARG A 433 -37.92 16.84 -15.59
N ARG A 434 -37.72 16.88 -16.92
CA ARG A 434 -38.81 16.60 -17.88
C ARG A 434 -39.02 15.11 -18.13
N ALA A 435 -38.00 14.28 -17.96
CA ALA A 435 -38.11 12.82 -18.10
C ALA A 435 -38.76 12.18 -16.88
N ALA A 436 -38.58 12.76 -15.70
CA ALA A 436 -39.11 12.24 -14.45
C ALA A 436 -40.60 12.52 -14.23
N ALA A 437 -41.16 13.52 -14.94
CA ALA A 437 -42.54 13.98 -14.72
C ALA A 437 -43.61 13.20 -15.50
N ARG A 438 -43.21 12.20 -16.32
CA ARG A 438 -44.17 11.54 -17.23
C ARG A 438 -44.41 10.05 -17.02
N SER A 439 -44.01 9.48 -15.90
CA SER A 439 -44.26 8.03 -15.66
C SER A 439 -44.48 7.71 -14.18
N PRO A 440 -45.72 7.37 -13.81
CA PRO A 440 -46.03 6.98 -12.43
C PRO A 440 -46.06 5.45 -12.27
N CYS A 441 -44.92 4.77 -12.26
CA CYS A 441 -44.81 3.41 -11.72
C CYS A 441 -43.37 2.95 -11.66
N TRP A 442 -42.82 2.93 -10.45
CA TRP A 442 -41.45 2.47 -10.23
C TRP A 442 -41.44 1.16 -9.42
N MET A 443 -41.11 0.06 -10.07
CA MET A 443 -40.58 -1.11 -9.36
C MET A 443 -39.11 -1.26 -9.73
N ALA A 444 -38.26 -1.15 -8.71
CA ALA A 444 -36.83 -1.12 -8.91
C ALA A 444 -36.22 -2.52 -8.99
N THR A 445 -35.74 -2.90 -10.16
CA THR A 445 -34.70 -3.94 -10.29
C THR A 445 -33.44 -3.25 -10.81
N SER A 446 -32.40 -3.29 -10.00
CA SER A 446 -31.11 -2.64 -10.30
C SER A 446 -30.27 -3.51 -11.26
N TYR A 447 -30.10 -3.05 -12.48
CA TYR A 447 -29.07 -3.57 -13.39
C TYR A 447 -28.01 -2.48 -13.57
N ALA A 448 -26.79 -2.80 -13.22
CA ALA A 448 -25.65 -1.91 -13.48
C ALA A 448 -25.11 -2.20 -14.88
N ILE A 449 -25.21 -1.21 -15.77
CA ILE A 449 -24.57 -1.27 -17.10
C ILE A 449 -23.38 -0.32 -17.03
N THR A 450 -22.18 -0.84 -17.13
CA THR A 450 -20.94 -0.07 -17.17
C THR A 450 -20.60 0.25 -18.63
N PHE A 451 -20.64 1.53 -19.00
CA PHE A 451 -20.14 1.99 -20.28
C PHE A 451 -18.75 2.61 -20.08
N LEU A 452 -17.75 1.98 -20.63
CA LEU A 452 -16.41 2.55 -20.72
C LEU A 452 -16.32 3.33 -22.03
N MET A 453 -16.34 4.66 -21.96
CA MET A 453 -16.01 5.49 -23.11
C MET A 453 -14.53 5.87 -23.05
N ASN A 454 -13.76 5.30 -23.94
CA ASN A 454 -12.36 5.66 -24.12
C ASN A 454 -12.29 6.80 -25.16
N TRP A 455 -11.96 8.01 -24.71
CA TRP A 455 -11.81 9.15 -25.60
C TRP A 455 -10.33 9.40 -25.87
N ALA A 456 -9.81 8.71 -26.88
CA ALA A 456 -8.53 9.03 -27.51
C ALA A 456 -8.76 9.33 -28.97
N SER A 457 -8.84 10.60 -29.32
CA SER A 457 -8.76 11.00 -30.73
C SER A 457 -7.33 11.48 -31.01
N PRO A 458 -6.51 10.72 -31.72
CA PRO A 458 -5.28 11.29 -32.25
C PRO A 458 -5.63 12.22 -33.42
N LYS A 459 -5.22 13.47 -33.37
CA LYS A 459 -5.19 14.33 -34.55
C LYS A 459 -4.10 13.80 -35.47
N VAL A 460 -4.51 13.04 -36.49
CA VAL A 460 -3.63 12.65 -37.58
C VAL A 460 -3.53 13.84 -38.53
N THR A 461 -2.45 14.59 -38.44
CA THR A 461 -2.05 15.50 -39.53
C THR A 461 -1.43 14.64 -40.65
N ALA A 462 -2.17 14.50 -41.70
CA ALA A 462 -1.68 13.84 -42.93
C ALA A 462 -0.76 14.81 -43.68
N THR A 463 0.54 14.61 -43.59
CA THR A 463 1.47 15.19 -44.57
C THR A 463 1.71 14.15 -45.64
N SER A 464 1.26 14.46 -46.83
CA SER A 464 1.49 13.67 -48.03
C SER A 464 2.94 13.87 -48.52
N THR A 465 3.74 12.82 -48.53
CA THR A 465 4.94 12.74 -49.39
C THR A 465 4.96 11.39 -50.09
N SER A 466 5.00 11.49 -51.40
CA SER A 466 5.03 10.39 -52.35
C SER A 466 6.37 9.68 -52.41
N SER A 467 6.31 8.43 -52.79
CA SER A 467 7.29 7.59 -53.53
C SER A 467 8.08 6.57 -52.70
N GLY A 468 8.03 5.34 -53.18
CA GLY A 468 8.97 4.27 -52.83
C GLY A 468 8.34 2.87 -52.70
N SER A 469 8.17 2.20 -53.82
CA SER A 469 7.72 0.82 -53.91
C SER A 469 8.73 -0.19 -53.38
N ALA A 470 8.29 -1.08 -52.47
CA ALA A 470 8.99 -2.34 -52.20
C ALA A 470 7.96 -3.44 -51.94
N MET A 471 7.99 -4.43 -52.79
CA MET A 471 7.14 -5.63 -52.80
C MET A 471 7.57 -6.62 -51.70
N TRP A 472 6.64 -7.08 -50.88
CA TRP A 472 6.80 -8.28 -50.05
C TRP A 472 5.64 -9.25 -50.30
N PRO A 473 5.87 -10.57 -50.37
CA PRO A 473 4.80 -11.50 -50.69
C PRO A 473 3.93 -11.84 -49.49
N ALA A 474 2.63 -11.86 -49.74
CA ALA A 474 1.61 -12.22 -48.75
C ALA A 474 1.60 -13.72 -48.47
N ARG A 475 1.69 -14.08 -47.16
CA ARG A 475 1.35 -15.44 -46.70
C ARG A 475 -0.08 -15.44 -46.19
N SER A 476 -0.88 -16.34 -46.68
CA SER A 476 -2.27 -16.56 -46.31
C SER A 476 -2.40 -17.15 -44.89
N PRO A 477 -3.39 -16.74 -44.08
CA PRO A 477 -3.63 -17.35 -42.78
C PRO A 477 -4.34 -18.71 -42.91
N ARG A 478 -3.81 -19.72 -42.25
CA ARG A 478 -4.47 -21.02 -42.11
C ARG A 478 -5.61 -20.88 -41.08
N THR A 479 -6.82 -21.12 -41.54
CA THR A 479 -8.01 -21.25 -40.69
C THR A 479 -7.95 -22.59 -39.94
N VAL A 480 -7.89 -22.51 -38.60
CA VAL A 480 -8.08 -23.69 -37.74
C VAL A 480 -9.58 -23.74 -37.38
N ALA A 481 -10.23 -24.80 -37.87
CA ALA A 481 -11.64 -25.03 -37.56
C ALA A 481 -11.80 -25.66 -36.15
N TRP A 482 -12.65 -25.05 -35.33
CA TRP A 482 -13.04 -25.60 -34.01
C TRP A 482 -14.24 -26.55 -34.20
N PRO A 483 -14.29 -27.69 -33.51
CA PRO A 483 -15.45 -28.58 -33.60
C PRO A 483 -16.65 -27.98 -32.87
N SER A 484 -17.80 -28.00 -33.51
CA SER A 484 -19.08 -27.56 -32.96
C SER A 484 -19.60 -28.56 -31.92
N VAL A 485 -19.74 -28.12 -30.68
CA VAL A 485 -20.42 -28.90 -29.62
C VAL A 485 -21.89 -28.52 -29.59
N ARG A 486 -22.77 -29.49 -29.84
CA ARG A 486 -24.23 -29.31 -29.72
C ARG A 486 -24.63 -29.15 -28.25
N PRO A 487 -25.51 -28.19 -27.90
CA PRO A 487 -26.00 -28.09 -26.52
C PRO A 487 -27.01 -29.20 -26.20
N SER A 488 -26.70 -29.97 -25.16
CA SER A 488 -27.68 -30.90 -24.57
C SER A 488 -28.68 -30.12 -23.70
N ARG A 489 -29.94 -30.48 -23.81
CA ARG A 489 -31.05 -29.91 -23.03
C ARG A 489 -30.85 -30.19 -21.53
N LEU A 490 -30.60 -29.14 -20.76
CA LEU A 490 -30.65 -29.20 -19.29
C LEU A 490 -32.04 -28.78 -18.83
N THR A 491 -32.72 -29.70 -18.18
CA THR A 491 -33.98 -29.44 -17.50
C THR A 491 -33.72 -28.64 -16.21
N ALA A 492 -34.43 -27.53 -16.03
CA ALA A 492 -34.32 -26.68 -14.86
C ALA A 492 -34.86 -27.39 -13.59
N PRO A 493 -34.18 -27.23 -12.43
CA PRO A 493 -34.71 -27.75 -11.18
C PRO A 493 -35.85 -26.88 -10.64
N PRO A 494 -36.75 -27.45 -9.79
CA PRO A 494 -37.91 -26.71 -9.30
C PRO A 494 -37.55 -25.61 -8.30
N VAL A 495 -38.22 -24.49 -8.43
CA VAL A 495 -38.05 -23.29 -7.59
C VAL A 495 -38.62 -23.55 -6.19
N GLY A 496 -37.77 -23.69 -5.19
CA GLY A 496 -38.18 -23.72 -3.79
C GLY A 496 -38.46 -22.30 -3.24
N PRO A 497 -39.26 -22.17 -2.18
CA PRO A 497 -39.72 -20.85 -1.74
C PRO A 497 -38.63 -20.05 -1.00
N CYS A 498 -38.10 -19.06 -1.64
CA CYS A 498 -37.20 -18.08 -1.05
C CYS A 498 -37.99 -16.84 -0.59
N ALA A 499 -38.91 -17.04 0.34
CA ALA A 499 -39.84 -15.98 0.77
C ALA A 499 -39.71 -15.53 2.24
N ARG A 500 -38.58 -15.85 2.92
CA ARG A 500 -38.45 -15.50 4.34
C ARG A 500 -37.27 -14.61 4.72
N TRP A 501 -36.56 -14.06 3.76
CA TRP A 501 -35.32 -13.31 4.08
C TRP A 501 -35.42 -11.78 4.05
N LEU A 502 -36.59 -11.25 3.70
CA LEU A 502 -36.74 -9.80 3.48
C LEU A 502 -37.45 -9.03 4.62
N LYS A 503 -37.59 -9.60 5.82
CA LYS A 503 -38.34 -8.90 6.89
C LYS A 503 -37.48 -8.24 7.98
N ASN A 504 -36.14 -8.29 7.90
CA ASN A 504 -35.30 -7.73 8.96
C ASN A 504 -34.13 -6.84 8.48
N THR A 505 -34.32 -6.09 7.41
CA THR A 505 -33.35 -5.04 7.06
C THR A 505 -33.96 -3.68 7.33
N ALA A 506 -33.42 -2.98 8.31
CA ALA A 506 -33.78 -1.59 8.61
C ALA A 506 -33.44 -0.68 7.41
N PRO A 507 -34.20 0.38 7.17
CA PRO A 507 -33.98 1.22 5.99
C PRO A 507 -32.66 1.98 6.08
N LEU A 508 -31.83 1.82 5.07
CA LEU A 508 -30.60 2.59 4.84
C LEU A 508 -30.96 4.03 4.39
N SER A 509 -31.45 4.82 5.30
CA SER A 509 -31.84 6.21 4.99
C SER A 509 -31.08 7.28 5.77
N ARG A 510 -29.79 7.03 6.16
CA ARG A 510 -29.01 8.07 6.82
C ARG A 510 -27.52 7.96 6.54
N PHE A 511 -27.08 8.17 5.30
CA PHE A 511 -25.70 8.58 5.05
C PHE A 511 -25.62 9.28 3.67
N MET A 512 -26.08 10.53 3.63
CA MET A 512 -25.71 11.44 2.55
C MET A 512 -24.71 12.46 3.11
N TRP A 513 -23.49 12.42 2.66
CA TRP A 513 -22.50 13.47 2.88
C TRP A 513 -22.86 14.70 2.06
N PRO A 514 -22.94 15.90 2.65
CA PRO A 514 -23.12 17.10 1.84
C PRO A 514 -21.84 17.40 1.03
N PRO A 515 -21.97 17.87 -0.20
CA PRO A 515 -20.81 18.21 -1.02
C PRO A 515 -20.04 19.42 -0.44
N PRO A 516 -18.71 19.45 -0.56
CA PRO A 516 -17.84 20.39 0.16
C PRO A 516 -17.85 21.84 -0.34
N TRP A 517 -18.72 22.21 -1.28
CA TRP A 517 -18.69 23.56 -1.87
C TRP A 517 -19.70 24.55 -1.28
N ARG A 518 -20.49 24.19 -0.26
CA ARG A 518 -21.51 25.10 0.32
C ARG A 518 -21.05 25.94 1.53
N LEU A 519 -19.75 25.96 1.84
CA LEU A 519 -19.27 26.72 3.02
C LEU A 519 -18.49 28.00 2.71
N ALA A 520 -18.66 28.59 1.51
CA ALA A 520 -17.91 29.80 1.15
C ALA A 520 -18.78 30.93 0.62
N ARG A 521 -19.89 31.24 1.30
CA ARG A 521 -20.59 32.50 1.10
C ARG A 521 -21.43 32.87 2.31
N ARG A 522 -20.78 33.38 3.35
CA ARG A 522 -21.37 34.32 4.33
C ARG A 522 -20.29 34.81 5.27
N GLU A 523 -19.60 35.87 4.89
CA GLU A 523 -18.95 36.82 5.77
C GLU A 523 -18.27 37.92 4.96
N THR A 524 -19.03 38.87 4.49
CA THR A 524 -18.53 40.19 4.18
C THR A 524 -19.69 41.17 4.38
N ALA A 525 -19.79 41.70 5.56
CA ALA A 525 -20.36 43.02 5.84
C ALA A 525 -20.31 43.30 7.35
N ARG A 526 -19.20 43.81 7.84
CA ARG A 526 -19.20 44.75 8.97
C ARG A 526 -17.92 45.59 8.86
N GLY A 527 -18.16 46.91 8.71
CA GLY A 527 -17.16 47.92 8.44
C GLY A 527 -16.15 48.10 9.57
N TYR A 528 -14.93 48.32 9.15
CA TYR A 528 -13.85 48.71 10.03
C TYR A 528 -13.47 50.15 9.74
N THR A 529 -13.71 51.06 10.69
CA THR A 529 -13.20 52.43 10.66
C THR A 529 -11.86 52.49 11.38
N PRO A 530 -10.81 53.05 10.79
CA PRO A 530 -9.51 53.15 11.48
C PRO A 530 -9.50 54.36 12.43
N ARG A 531 -9.14 54.14 13.68
CA ARG A 531 -8.80 55.21 14.64
C ARG A 531 -7.35 55.64 14.39
N ARG A 532 -7.21 56.95 14.15
CA ARG A 532 -5.89 57.62 14.16
C ARG A 532 -5.32 57.64 15.58
N ALA A 533 -4.09 57.20 15.72
CA ALA A 533 -3.30 57.42 16.92
C ALA A 533 -2.50 58.71 16.79
N LYS A 534 -2.63 59.57 17.78
CA LYS A 534 -1.74 60.71 18.02
C LYS A 534 -0.81 60.33 19.17
N GLY A 535 0.46 60.67 19.03
CA GLY A 535 1.50 60.59 20.07
C GLY A 535 2.65 59.72 19.70
#